data_99661924c4e3c23123be485b5fc9645f
#
_entry.id   99661924c4e3c23123be485b5fc9645f
#
_cell.length_a   1.000
_cell.length_b   1.000
_cell.length_c   1.000
_cell.angle_alpha   90.00
_cell.angle_beta   90.00
_cell.angle_gamma   90.00
#
_symmetry.space_group_name_H-M   'P 1'
#
loop_
_entity.id
_entity.type
_entity.pdbx_description
1 polymer ?
#
loop_
_entity_poly.entity_id
_entity_poly.type
_entity_poly.pdbx_seq_one_letter_code
_entity_poly.pdbx_strand_id
1 'polypeptide(L)'
;MRMKLDKLYKKVDLPSIPDSFLASYDEVVSNYIETTKGWTLENGAFASYYMATKNSSSSKLRNWLKTTFDKHDIKCESPKGFIYQALIDGLKIHTDTHREYVYNYIIDPGGSDVYTVFYNENKEEIYRVKIEPKTWHRLHTKTAHTVVGITGIRFGVSVFNPQYDVPR
;
A
#
# COMPACT_ATOMS: atom_id res chain seq x y z
N MET A 1 16.02 -20.83 10.18
CA MET A 1 15.87 -19.61 11.02
C MET A 1 14.44 -19.07 10.83
N ARG A 2 13.59 -19.24 11.83
CA ARG A 2 12.22 -18.69 11.77
C ARG A 2 12.32 -17.16 11.76
N MET A 3 12.06 -16.52 10.63
CA MET A 3 11.88 -15.08 10.57
C MET A 3 10.71 -14.74 11.50
N LYS A 4 10.91 -13.80 12.43
CA LYS A 4 9.82 -13.40 13.33
C LYS A 4 8.69 -12.83 12.47
N LEU A 5 7.47 -13.33 12.63
CA LEU A 5 6.29 -12.91 11.87
C LEU A 5 6.09 -11.38 11.88
N ASP A 6 6.49 -10.73 12.97
CA ASP A 6 6.48 -9.27 13.13
C ASP A 6 7.37 -8.52 12.11
N LYS A 7 8.30 -9.21 11.46
CA LYS A 7 9.06 -8.62 10.35
C LYS A 7 8.24 -8.57 9.07
N LEU A 8 7.44 -9.58 8.81
CA LEU A 8 6.64 -9.68 7.58
C LEU A 8 5.46 -8.71 7.60
N TYR A 9 4.75 -8.71 8.70
CA TYR A 9 3.55 -7.93 8.92
C TYR A 9 3.51 -7.40 10.34
N LYS A 10 3.08 -6.15 10.48
CA LYS A 10 2.80 -5.55 11.78
C LYS A 10 1.64 -4.56 11.67
N LYS A 11 0.61 -4.74 12.50
CA LYS A 11 -0.39 -3.70 12.71
C LYS A 11 0.29 -2.50 13.39
N VAL A 12 0.04 -1.30 12.90
CA VAL A 12 0.66 -0.07 13.40
C VAL A 12 -0.41 0.77 14.09
N ASP A 13 -0.10 1.20 15.30
CA ASP A 13 -1.00 2.03 16.10
C ASP A 13 -0.93 3.49 15.64
N LEU A 14 -1.56 3.75 14.50
CA LEU A 14 -1.76 5.08 13.94
C LEU A 14 -3.26 5.35 13.85
N PRO A 15 -3.68 6.62 14.00
CA PRO A 15 -5.10 6.98 13.84
C PRO A 15 -5.57 6.69 12.42
N SER A 16 -6.84 6.36 12.28
CA SER A 16 -7.48 6.20 10.98
C SER A 16 -7.47 7.52 10.21
N ILE A 17 -7.27 7.44 8.89
CA ILE A 17 -7.38 8.61 8.03
C ILE A 17 -8.83 9.11 8.09
N PRO A 18 -9.08 10.42 8.32
CA PRO A 18 -10.42 10.96 8.22
C PRO A 18 -11.02 10.71 6.83
N ASP A 19 -12.24 10.18 6.77
CA ASP A 19 -12.89 9.84 5.50
C ASP A 19 -12.98 11.05 4.55
N SER A 20 -13.13 12.26 5.09
CA SER A 20 -13.14 13.50 4.30
C SER A 20 -11.82 13.84 3.59
N PHE A 21 -10.73 13.18 3.96
CA PHE A 21 -9.40 13.36 3.33
C PHE A 21 -9.13 12.31 2.26
N LEU A 22 -9.96 11.26 2.19
CA LEU A 22 -9.82 10.18 1.22
C LEU A 22 -10.59 10.50 -0.05
N ALA A 23 -9.98 10.21 -1.19
CA ALA A 23 -10.67 10.19 -2.47
C ALA A 23 -11.31 8.82 -2.72
N SER A 24 -12.42 8.79 -3.44
CA SER A 24 -13.02 7.55 -3.93
C SER A 24 -12.16 6.93 -5.03
N TYR A 25 -12.34 5.63 -5.30
CA TYR A 25 -11.67 4.97 -6.42
C TYR A 25 -11.95 5.68 -7.76
N ASP A 26 -13.22 6.00 -8.05
CA ASP A 26 -13.60 6.68 -9.30
C ASP A 26 -12.98 8.07 -9.42
N GLU A 27 -12.92 8.82 -8.32
CA GLU A 27 -12.24 10.11 -8.29
C GLU A 27 -10.75 9.97 -8.57
N VAL A 28 -10.09 8.98 -7.97
CA VAL A 28 -8.67 8.71 -8.18
C VAL A 28 -8.39 8.36 -9.64
N VAL A 29 -9.12 7.41 -10.20
CA VAL A 29 -8.95 7.00 -11.60
C VAL A 29 -9.17 8.16 -12.57
N SER A 30 -10.11 9.06 -12.29
CA SER A 30 -10.43 10.19 -13.16
C SER A 30 -9.43 11.35 -13.06
N ASN A 31 -8.80 11.55 -11.90
CA ASN A 31 -8.04 12.77 -11.60
C ASN A 31 -6.54 12.55 -11.36
N TYR A 32 -6.08 11.31 -11.23
CA TYR A 32 -4.71 11.04 -10.85
C TYR A 32 -3.91 10.34 -11.93
N ILE A 33 -2.61 10.62 -11.91
CA ILE A 33 -1.66 10.05 -12.86
C ILE A 33 -1.25 8.67 -12.37
N GLU A 34 -1.38 7.68 -13.24
CA GLU A 34 -0.81 6.37 -13.01
C GLU A 34 0.72 6.45 -12.95
N THR A 35 1.31 5.93 -11.86
CA THR A 35 2.74 6.08 -11.59
C THR A 35 3.56 4.84 -11.86
N THR A 36 2.91 3.69 -11.98
CA THR A 36 3.61 2.40 -12.08
C THR A 36 3.46 1.82 -13.47
N LYS A 37 4.43 2.09 -14.33
CA LYS A 37 4.56 1.40 -15.61
C LYS A 37 5.05 -0.02 -15.34
N GLY A 38 4.37 -1.01 -15.89
CA GLY A 38 4.74 -2.44 -15.79
C GLY A 38 3.98 -3.26 -14.77
N TRP A 39 3.29 -2.64 -13.82
CA TRP A 39 2.37 -3.29 -12.88
C TRP A 39 0.92 -2.95 -13.18
N THR A 40 0.74 -2.25 -14.24
CA THR A 40 -0.49 -1.62 -14.68
C THR A 40 -1.44 -2.62 -15.31
N LEU A 41 -2.51 -2.07 -15.81
CA LEU A 41 -3.56 -2.70 -16.62
C LEU A 41 -3.07 -3.67 -17.72
N GLU A 42 -1.84 -3.60 -18.17
CA GLU A 42 -1.26 -4.61 -19.07
C GLU A 42 -1.23 -6.01 -18.45
N ASN A 43 -1.12 -6.10 -17.12
CA ASN A 43 -1.25 -7.37 -16.40
C ASN A 43 -2.60 -7.48 -15.66
N GLY A 44 -3.46 -6.48 -15.73
CA GLY A 44 -4.81 -6.47 -15.17
C GLY A 44 -4.92 -6.52 -13.65
N ALA A 45 -3.80 -6.56 -12.94
CA ALA A 45 -3.79 -6.91 -11.51
C ALA A 45 -3.52 -5.73 -10.57
N PHE A 46 -2.79 -4.72 -11.01
CA PHE A 46 -2.31 -3.65 -10.15
C PHE A 46 -2.17 -2.32 -10.86
N ALA A 47 -2.59 -1.25 -10.20
CA ALA A 47 -2.32 0.12 -10.62
C ALA A 47 -1.94 0.98 -9.41
N SER A 48 -1.03 1.90 -9.60
CA SER A 48 -0.65 2.90 -8.61
C SER A 48 -0.92 4.29 -9.13
N TYR A 49 -1.56 5.11 -8.30
CA TYR A 49 -1.93 6.48 -8.60
C TYR A 49 -1.35 7.40 -7.55
N TYR A 50 -0.78 8.52 -7.92
CA TYR A 50 -0.42 9.56 -6.97
C TYR A 50 -1.19 10.85 -7.25
N MET A 51 -1.42 11.61 -6.20
CA MET A 51 -2.19 12.83 -6.29
C MET A 51 -1.36 13.97 -6.88
N ALA A 52 -1.90 14.65 -7.85
CA ALA A 52 -1.32 15.88 -8.35
C ALA A 52 -1.31 16.95 -7.23
N THR A 53 -0.22 17.68 -7.13
CA THR A 53 0.04 18.65 -6.06
C THR A 53 -0.97 19.79 -5.94
N LYS A 54 -1.78 19.99 -6.97
CA LYS A 54 -2.77 21.09 -7.05
C LYS A 54 -4.16 20.72 -6.54
N ASN A 55 -4.42 19.48 -6.17
CA ASN A 55 -5.72 19.06 -5.66
C ASN A 55 -5.80 19.33 -4.15
N SER A 56 -6.81 20.08 -3.70
CA SER A 56 -6.99 20.44 -2.30
C SER A 56 -7.16 19.22 -1.38
N SER A 57 -7.83 18.17 -1.85
CA SER A 57 -8.01 16.92 -1.10
C SER A 57 -6.66 16.21 -0.90
N SER A 58 -5.80 16.19 -1.93
CA SER A 58 -4.47 15.58 -1.81
C SER A 58 -3.56 16.34 -0.86
N SER A 59 -3.65 17.66 -0.84
CA SER A 59 -2.88 18.48 0.08
C SER A 59 -3.27 18.25 1.53
N LYS A 60 -4.56 18.11 1.83
CA LYS A 60 -5.06 17.79 3.18
C LYS A 60 -4.56 16.43 3.65
N LEU A 61 -4.69 15.40 2.81
CA LEU A 61 -4.20 14.05 3.13
C LEU A 61 -2.69 14.05 3.34
N ARG A 62 -1.93 14.69 2.47
CA ARG A 62 -0.47 14.78 2.58
C ARG A 62 -0.03 15.43 3.88
N ASN A 63 -0.63 16.57 4.24
CA ASN A 63 -0.32 17.28 5.47
C ASN A 63 -0.69 16.43 6.69
N TRP A 64 -1.83 15.76 6.66
CA TRP A 64 -2.26 14.88 7.73
C TRP A 64 -1.30 13.69 7.91
N LEU A 65 -0.91 13.04 6.81
CA LEU A 65 0.04 11.93 6.83
C LEU A 65 1.37 12.37 7.42
N LYS A 66 1.94 13.47 6.92
CA LYS A 66 3.22 14.00 7.43
C LYS A 66 3.14 14.26 8.93
N THR A 67 2.13 15.01 9.37
CA THR A 67 1.97 15.36 10.78
C THR A 67 1.77 14.12 11.66
N THR A 68 0.99 13.15 11.19
CA THR A 68 0.69 11.93 11.93
C THR A 68 1.91 11.02 12.04
N PHE A 69 2.63 10.81 10.95
CA PHE A 69 3.83 9.97 10.95
C PHE A 69 4.95 10.60 11.78
N ASP A 70 5.16 11.90 11.68
CA ASP A 70 6.15 12.62 12.49
C ASP A 70 5.86 12.48 13.99
N LYS A 71 4.60 12.59 14.41
CA LYS A 71 4.20 12.40 15.82
C LYS A 71 4.46 10.99 16.36
N HIS A 72 4.55 10.00 15.50
CA HIS A 72 4.77 8.60 15.86
C HIS A 72 6.21 8.13 15.56
N ASP A 73 7.14 9.08 15.35
CA ASP A 73 8.54 8.80 15.00
C ASP A 73 8.74 7.90 13.77
N ILE A 74 7.76 7.91 12.86
CA ILE A 74 7.86 7.23 11.59
C ILE A 74 8.29 8.24 10.54
N LYS A 75 9.53 8.14 10.11
CA LYS A 75 10.05 9.02 9.06
C LYS A 75 9.39 8.71 7.72
N CYS A 76 8.75 9.71 7.14
CA CYS A 76 8.09 9.64 5.85
C CYS A 76 8.59 10.81 5.01
N GLU A 77 9.78 10.68 4.43
CA GLU A 77 10.49 11.74 3.69
C GLU A 77 10.29 11.67 2.18
N SER A 78 9.36 10.85 1.71
CA SER A 78 9.07 10.83 0.28
C SER A 78 8.52 12.19 -0.17
N PRO A 79 9.11 12.85 -1.16
CA PRO A 79 8.57 14.11 -1.69
C PRO A 79 7.18 13.93 -2.31
N LYS A 80 6.79 12.71 -2.63
CA LYS A 80 5.45 12.35 -3.12
C LYS A 80 4.46 12.05 -1.99
N GLY A 81 4.96 11.71 -0.77
CA GLY A 81 4.19 11.44 0.44
C GLY A 81 3.43 10.12 0.41
N PHE A 82 2.60 9.87 -0.58
CA PHE A 82 1.78 8.65 -0.68
C PHE A 82 1.32 8.40 -2.11
N ILE A 83 0.80 7.20 -2.33
CA ILE A 83 0.07 6.82 -3.53
C ILE A 83 -1.24 6.13 -3.15
N TYR A 84 -2.24 6.22 -4.02
CA TYR A 84 -3.35 5.29 -4.03
C TYR A 84 -2.97 4.04 -4.82
N GLN A 85 -3.37 2.88 -4.31
CA GLN A 85 -3.14 1.60 -4.98
C GLN A 85 -4.46 0.88 -5.20
N ALA A 86 -4.63 0.34 -6.39
CA ALA A 86 -5.74 -0.52 -6.75
C ALA A 86 -5.20 -1.88 -7.21
N LEU A 87 -5.80 -2.94 -6.69
CA LEU A 87 -5.48 -4.32 -7.04
C LEU A 87 -6.75 -5.04 -7.49
N ILE A 88 -6.63 -5.80 -8.55
CA ILE A 88 -7.61 -6.84 -8.92
C ILE A 88 -6.95 -8.22 -8.79
N ASP A 89 -7.73 -9.27 -8.93
CA ASP A 89 -7.21 -10.64 -8.86
C ASP A 89 -6.13 -10.90 -9.93
N GLY A 90 -5.16 -11.76 -9.60
CA GLY A 90 -4.10 -12.20 -10.52
C GLY A 90 -2.72 -11.53 -10.33
N LEU A 91 -2.52 -10.74 -9.26
CA LEU A 91 -1.20 -10.22 -8.94
C LEU A 91 -0.20 -11.36 -8.71
N LYS A 92 0.88 -11.38 -9.47
CA LYS A 92 1.93 -12.40 -9.34
C LYS A 92 2.71 -12.24 -8.03
N ILE A 93 3.26 -13.35 -7.54
CA ILE A 93 4.22 -13.34 -6.43
C ILE A 93 5.44 -12.49 -6.85
N HIS A 94 5.78 -11.50 -6.04
CA HIS A 94 6.85 -10.54 -6.32
C HIS A 94 7.52 -10.04 -5.04
N THR A 95 8.63 -9.34 -5.22
CA THR A 95 9.29 -8.52 -4.22
C THR A 95 9.39 -7.09 -4.74
N ASP A 96 9.35 -6.11 -3.86
CA ASP A 96 9.58 -4.73 -4.27
C ASP A 96 11.07 -4.43 -4.40
N THR A 97 11.44 -3.70 -5.43
CA THR A 97 12.86 -3.42 -5.72
C THR A 97 13.42 -2.27 -4.90
N HIS A 98 12.63 -1.25 -4.64
CA HIS A 98 13.12 0.04 -4.12
C HIS A 98 12.73 0.36 -2.67
N ARG A 99 12.05 -0.55 -1.96
CA ARG A 99 11.61 -0.32 -0.59
C ARG A 99 11.69 -1.61 0.21
N GLU A 100 12.04 -1.50 1.48
CA GLU A 100 12.08 -2.63 2.41
C GLU A 100 10.74 -2.80 3.12
N TYR A 101 10.12 -1.68 3.46
CA TYR A 101 8.83 -1.63 4.13
C TYR A 101 7.88 -0.67 3.43
N VAL A 102 6.60 -0.94 3.55
CA VAL A 102 5.52 -0.06 3.15
C VAL A 102 4.48 0.02 4.26
N TYR A 103 3.93 1.20 4.47
CA TYR A 103 2.79 1.43 5.35
C TYR A 103 1.54 1.53 4.50
N ASN A 104 0.59 0.64 4.72
CA ASN A 104 -0.65 0.59 3.97
C ASN A 104 -1.86 0.85 4.85
N TYR A 105 -2.81 1.57 4.28
CA TYR A 105 -4.13 1.78 4.83
C TYR A 105 -5.15 1.32 3.79
N ILE A 106 -5.77 0.16 4.02
CA ILE A 106 -6.72 -0.42 3.08
C ILE A 106 -8.08 0.21 3.31
N ILE A 107 -8.63 0.86 2.28
CA ILE A 107 -9.96 1.47 2.30
C ILE A 107 -11.02 0.41 2.00
N ASP A 108 -10.81 -0.34 0.91
CA ASP A 108 -11.64 -1.45 0.49
C ASP A 108 -10.76 -2.69 0.26
N PRO A 109 -10.99 -3.79 0.97
CA PRO A 109 -10.21 -5.02 0.78
C PRO A 109 -10.46 -5.71 -0.57
N GLY A 110 -11.53 -5.39 -1.29
CA GLY A 110 -11.87 -6.00 -2.57
C GLY A 110 -12.56 -7.36 -2.45
N GLY A 111 -13.08 -7.69 -1.27
CA GLY A 111 -13.78 -8.94 -1.02
C GLY A 111 -13.73 -9.36 0.44
N SER A 112 -14.48 -10.41 0.81
CA SER A 112 -14.58 -10.90 2.19
C SER A 112 -13.42 -11.78 2.65
N ASP A 113 -12.78 -12.48 1.70
CA ASP A 113 -11.70 -13.46 1.97
C ASP A 113 -10.41 -13.10 1.25
N VAL A 114 -9.98 -11.86 1.41
CA VAL A 114 -8.76 -11.32 0.81
C VAL A 114 -7.60 -11.39 1.79
N TYR A 115 -6.51 -12.02 1.37
CA TYR A 115 -5.32 -12.22 2.18
C TYR A 115 -4.07 -11.66 1.49
N THR A 116 -3.20 -11.04 2.27
CA THR A 116 -1.80 -10.83 1.88
C THR A 116 -1.03 -12.08 2.28
N VAL A 117 -0.31 -12.66 1.33
CA VAL A 117 0.41 -13.93 1.50
C VAL A 117 1.89 -13.74 1.25
N PHE A 118 2.71 -14.28 2.12
CA PHE A 118 4.17 -14.24 2.03
C PHE A 118 4.73 -15.63 1.72
N TYR A 119 5.82 -15.64 0.96
CA TYR A 119 6.45 -16.85 0.45
C TYR A 119 7.94 -16.88 0.76
N ASN A 120 8.49 -18.09 0.91
CA ASN A 120 9.92 -18.31 0.97
C ASN A 120 10.55 -18.31 -0.45
N GLU A 121 11.85 -18.54 -0.52
CA GLU A 121 12.61 -18.60 -1.78
C GLU A 121 12.14 -19.73 -2.71
N ASN A 122 11.58 -20.80 -2.15
CA ASN A 122 11.00 -21.93 -2.90
C ASN A 122 9.56 -21.68 -3.37
N LYS A 123 9.02 -20.48 -3.15
CA LYS A 123 7.62 -20.10 -3.41
C LYS A 123 6.61 -20.90 -2.59
N GLU A 124 7.00 -21.39 -1.43
CA GLU A 124 6.11 -22.00 -0.46
C GLU A 124 5.53 -20.91 0.45
N GLU A 125 4.24 -20.99 0.73
CA GLU A 125 3.59 -20.06 1.65
C GLU A 125 4.15 -20.23 3.06
N ILE A 126 4.60 -19.13 3.64
CA ILE A 126 5.13 -19.09 5.02
C ILE A 126 4.23 -18.33 5.98
N TYR A 127 3.39 -17.44 5.48
CA TYR A 127 2.47 -16.66 6.30
C TYR A 127 1.38 -16.03 5.44
N ARG A 128 0.17 -15.96 5.97
CA ARG A 128 -0.91 -15.16 5.40
C ARG A 128 -1.63 -14.35 6.47
N VAL A 129 -2.11 -13.19 6.07
CA VAL A 129 -2.85 -12.30 6.96
C VAL A 129 -4.01 -11.66 6.23
N LYS A 130 -5.16 -11.64 6.89
CA LYS A 130 -6.31 -10.86 6.46
C LYS A 130 -6.17 -9.45 7.02
N ILE A 131 -6.03 -8.48 6.12
CA ILE A 131 -5.83 -7.10 6.52
C ILE A 131 -7.19 -6.48 6.88
N GLU A 132 -7.29 -5.98 8.08
CA GLU A 132 -8.46 -5.24 8.54
C GLU A 132 -8.54 -3.89 7.83
N PRO A 133 -9.68 -3.55 7.18
CA PRO A 133 -9.84 -2.26 6.52
C PRO A 133 -9.81 -1.10 7.53
N LYS A 134 -9.41 0.07 7.04
CA LYS A 134 -9.31 1.32 7.82
C LYS A 134 -8.38 1.24 9.03
N THR A 135 -7.39 0.36 8.96
CA THR A 135 -6.29 0.25 9.93
C THR A 135 -4.94 0.33 9.22
N TRP A 136 -3.94 0.81 9.95
CA TRP A 136 -2.59 0.86 9.43
C TRP A 136 -1.84 -0.43 9.67
N HIS A 137 -1.07 -0.85 8.68
CA HIS A 137 -0.14 -1.96 8.81
C HIS A 137 1.13 -1.72 8.01
N ARG A 138 2.20 -2.32 8.48
CA ARG A 138 3.50 -2.32 7.81
C ARG A 138 3.75 -3.69 7.20
N LEU A 139 4.17 -3.72 5.95
CA LEU A 139 4.57 -4.93 5.23
C LEU A 139 6.05 -4.88 4.90
N HIS A 140 6.73 -6.02 5.02
CA HIS A 140 8.09 -6.21 4.54
C HIS A 140 8.07 -6.61 3.07
N THR A 141 8.46 -5.71 2.20
CA THR A 141 8.28 -5.85 0.76
C THR A 141 9.45 -6.53 0.04
N LYS A 142 10.56 -6.78 0.75
CA LYS A 142 11.68 -7.62 0.26
C LYS A 142 11.42 -9.12 0.39
N THR A 143 10.45 -9.54 1.18
CA THR A 143 9.95 -10.91 1.18
C THR A 143 8.95 -11.08 0.04
N ALA A 144 9.05 -12.16 -0.70
CA ALA A 144 8.13 -12.48 -1.78
C ALA A 144 6.68 -12.52 -1.26
N HIS A 145 5.78 -11.81 -1.91
CA HIS A 145 4.40 -11.67 -1.45
C HIS A 145 3.43 -11.46 -2.60
N THR A 146 2.17 -11.67 -2.33
CA THR A 146 1.05 -11.34 -3.21
C THR A 146 -0.24 -11.13 -2.40
N VAL A 147 -1.32 -10.79 -3.08
CA VAL A 147 -2.66 -10.71 -2.53
C VAL A 147 -3.55 -11.70 -3.25
N VAL A 148 -4.31 -12.49 -2.50
CA VAL A 148 -5.20 -13.52 -3.02
C VAL A 148 -6.62 -13.32 -2.54
N GLY A 149 -7.59 -13.84 -3.30
CA GLY A 149 -9.01 -13.84 -2.93
C GLY A 149 -9.75 -12.54 -3.27
N ILE A 150 -9.16 -11.64 -4.05
CA ILE A 150 -9.84 -10.43 -4.52
C ILE A 150 -10.96 -10.81 -5.48
N THR A 151 -12.18 -10.37 -5.18
CA THR A 151 -13.37 -10.55 -6.04
C THR A 151 -13.84 -9.25 -6.68
N GLY A 152 -13.44 -8.12 -6.11
CA GLY A 152 -13.70 -6.78 -6.62
C GLY A 152 -12.40 -6.02 -6.87
N ILE A 153 -12.29 -4.82 -6.31
CA ILE A 153 -11.08 -3.99 -6.37
C ILE A 153 -10.61 -3.73 -4.94
N ARG A 154 -9.40 -4.18 -4.62
CA ARG A 154 -8.73 -3.78 -3.39
C ARG A 154 -8.13 -2.40 -3.57
N PHE A 155 -8.54 -1.46 -2.74
CA PHE A 155 -8.15 -0.06 -2.85
C PHE A 155 -7.65 0.50 -1.53
N GLY A 156 -6.57 1.26 -1.57
CA GLY A 156 -5.99 1.83 -0.37
C GLY A 156 -4.93 2.89 -0.62
N VAL A 157 -4.40 3.41 0.46
CA VAL A 157 -3.30 4.38 0.51
C VAL A 157 -2.01 3.65 0.91
N SER A 158 -0.93 3.90 0.20
CA SER A 158 0.38 3.35 0.48
C SER A 158 1.38 4.48 0.73
N VAL A 159 2.08 4.41 1.85
CA VAL A 159 3.10 5.37 2.27
C VAL A 159 4.43 4.66 2.34
N PHE A 160 5.43 5.17 1.66
CA PHE A 160 6.73 4.52 1.55
C PHE A 160 7.63 4.87 2.72
N ASN A 161 8.41 3.87 3.17
CA ASN A 161 9.51 4.14 4.09
C ASN A 161 10.63 4.90 3.35
N PRO A 162 11.10 6.01 3.93
CA PRO A 162 12.03 6.93 3.27
C PRO A 162 13.45 6.41 3.04
N GLN A 163 13.81 5.25 3.56
CA GLN A 163 15.18 4.72 3.42
C GLN A 163 15.58 4.39 1.97
N TYR A 164 14.62 4.40 1.05
CA TYR A 164 14.87 4.13 -0.36
C TYR A 164 14.11 5.14 -1.21
N ASP A 165 14.84 6.11 -1.73
CA ASP A 165 14.32 7.01 -2.74
C ASP A 165 13.73 6.20 -3.90
N VAL A 166 12.47 6.45 -4.20
CA VAL A 166 11.92 5.97 -5.47
C VAL A 166 12.69 6.71 -6.56
N PRO A 167 13.37 6.01 -7.49
CA PRO A 167 14.07 6.69 -8.57
C PRO A 167 13.13 7.66 -9.27
N ARG A 168 13.61 8.86 -9.49
CA ARG A 168 12.88 9.92 -10.19
C ARG A 168 12.65 9.55 -11.66
#